data_636921503e2c354fafac1e4d7c47fb00
#
_entry.id   636921503e2c354fafac1e4d7c47fb00
#
_cell.length_a   1.000
_cell.length_b   1.000
_cell.length_c   1.000
_cell.angle_alpha   90.00
_cell.angle_beta   90.00
_cell.angle_gamma   90.00
#
_symmetry.space_group_name_H-M   'P 1'
#
loop_
_entity.id
_entity.type
_entity.pdbx_description
1 polymer ?
#
loop_
_entity_poly.entity_id
_entity_poly.type
_entity_poly.pdbx_seq_one_letter_code
_entity_poly.pdbx_strand_id
1 'polypeptide(L)'
;MKAYIINLKKSVDRKKYMQEQLEKMFFLSAEFVEAVDARGMTEREKNVFFDTELFCKRYVKEVRPGEIGCTLSHQKCYRKLVESRDKYALILEDDIVIRHNIDTLVPEIEKLLNTDEPRVILLSGWYWYLGTKTIKQHYCLARVYDAFLTHAYIINREAASLLIEQRPFITADDWFYIRKKGVKLYAVLPHLLDQDWSGEYPTSINQEEKKRCPGLWKRKIEICFHS
;
A
#
# COMPACT_ATOMS: atom_id res chain seq x y z
N MET A 1 -6.47 12.80 -12.16
CA MET A 1 -6.68 11.70 -11.20
C MET A 1 -6.44 12.19 -9.77
N LYS A 2 -7.27 11.78 -8.81
CA LYS A 2 -7.02 12.07 -7.37
C LYS A 2 -5.80 11.31 -6.88
N ALA A 3 -4.95 11.95 -6.07
CA ALA A 3 -3.81 11.31 -5.42
C ALA A 3 -3.82 11.63 -3.91
N TYR A 4 -3.66 10.61 -3.08
CA TYR A 4 -3.48 10.72 -1.64
C TYR A 4 -2.04 10.41 -1.28
N ILE A 5 -1.34 11.35 -0.65
CA ILE A 5 0.05 11.24 -0.23
C ILE A 5 0.08 11.07 1.29
N ILE A 6 0.47 9.88 1.74
CA ILE A 6 0.59 9.56 3.17
C ILE A 6 1.89 10.17 3.69
N ASN A 7 1.78 11.10 4.65
CA ASN A 7 2.95 11.77 5.22
C ASN A 7 2.73 12.03 6.71
N LEU A 8 3.73 11.72 7.54
CA LEU A 8 3.71 12.05 8.96
C LEU A 8 3.83 13.57 9.15
N LYS A 9 3.00 14.15 10.01
CA LYS A 9 3.00 15.59 10.31
C LYS A 9 4.39 16.15 10.63
N LYS A 10 5.21 15.36 11.32
CA LYS A 10 6.58 15.75 11.70
C LYS A 10 7.62 15.61 10.57
N SER A 11 7.29 14.89 9.48
CA SER A 11 8.19 14.65 8.35
C SER A 11 8.09 15.76 7.31
N VAL A 12 8.47 16.99 7.71
CA VAL A 12 8.34 18.22 6.89
C VAL A 12 9.22 18.13 5.64
N ASP A 13 10.44 17.61 5.77
CA ASP A 13 11.40 17.51 4.66
C ASP A 13 10.88 16.53 3.59
N ARG A 14 10.35 15.36 3.99
CA ARG A 14 9.70 14.42 3.08
C ARG A 14 8.48 15.02 2.39
N LYS A 15 7.69 15.82 3.12
CA LYS A 15 6.56 16.53 2.53
C LYS A 15 7.02 17.48 1.43
N LYS A 16 8.08 18.27 1.69
CA LYS A 16 8.67 19.18 0.70
C LYS A 16 9.20 18.42 -0.51
N TYR A 17 9.97 17.35 -0.28
CA TYR A 17 10.44 16.46 -1.34
C TYR A 17 9.28 15.95 -2.22
N MET A 18 8.21 15.46 -1.60
CA MET A 18 7.05 14.97 -2.34
C MET A 18 6.34 16.09 -3.12
N GLN A 19 6.28 17.30 -2.60
CA GLN A 19 5.73 18.45 -3.34
C GLN A 19 6.52 18.70 -4.63
N GLU A 20 7.85 18.68 -4.58
CA GLU A 20 8.73 18.83 -5.74
C GLU A 20 8.57 17.67 -6.76
N GLN A 21 8.33 16.43 -6.28
CA GLN A 21 8.04 15.31 -7.17
C GLN A 21 6.67 15.45 -7.86
N LEU A 22 5.66 15.91 -7.13
CA LEU A 22 4.30 16.07 -7.65
C LEU A 22 4.17 17.19 -8.70
N GLU A 23 5.01 18.22 -8.65
CA GLU A 23 5.09 19.26 -9.67
C GLU A 23 5.41 18.73 -11.08
N LYS A 24 6.00 17.53 -11.16
CA LYS A 24 6.30 16.83 -12.42
C LYS A 24 5.12 16.03 -12.96
N MET A 25 4.01 15.94 -12.21
CA MET A 25 2.83 15.13 -12.53
C MET A 25 1.57 16.01 -12.69
N PHE A 26 1.44 16.67 -13.83
CA PHE A 26 0.40 17.71 -14.04
C PHE A 26 -1.04 17.18 -14.01
N PHE A 27 -1.26 15.89 -14.17
CA PHE A 27 -2.60 15.27 -14.20
C PHE A 27 -3.13 14.91 -12.81
N LEU A 28 -2.35 15.11 -11.74
CA LEU A 28 -2.75 14.75 -10.39
C LEU A 28 -3.40 15.92 -9.64
N SER A 29 -4.52 15.60 -8.98
CA SER A 29 -5.07 16.42 -7.91
C SER A 29 -4.60 15.84 -6.57
N ALA A 30 -3.44 16.31 -6.09
CA ALA A 30 -2.76 15.77 -4.93
C ALA A 30 -3.33 16.32 -3.60
N GLU A 31 -3.43 15.43 -2.62
CA GLU A 31 -3.85 15.74 -1.25
C GLU A 31 -2.96 15.01 -0.25
N PHE A 32 -2.32 15.75 0.66
CA PHE A 32 -1.58 15.14 1.75
C PHE A 32 -2.53 14.63 2.84
N VAL A 33 -2.42 13.34 3.13
CA VAL A 33 -3.15 12.67 4.20
C VAL A 33 -2.21 12.51 5.39
N GLU A 34 -2.58 13.11 6.53
CA GLU A 34 -1.78 12.96 7.75
C GLU A 34 -1.74 11.49 8.18
N ALA A 35 -0.53 10.92 8.15
CA ALA A 35 -0.28 9.55 8.54
C ALA A 35 -0.50 9.34 10.04
N VAL A 36 -0.90 8.13 10.42
CA VAL A 36 -1.06 7.73 11.82
C VAL A 36 0.32 7.38 12.39
N ASP A 37 0.75 8.07 13.45
CA ASP A 37 1.96 7.69 14.20
C ASP A 37 1.58 6.84 15.42
N ALA A 38 1.56 5.52 15.25
CA ALA A 38 1.20 4.61 16.34
C ALA A 38 2.30 4.41 17.38
N ARG A 39 3.49 5.02 17.22
CA ARG A 39 4.59 4.93 18.22
C ARG A 39 4.25 5.66 19.49
N GLY A 40 3.43 6.71 19.43
CA GLY A 40 2.93 7.43 20.60
C GLY A 40 1.68 6.83 21.24
N MET A 41 1.11 5.77 20.69
CA MET A 41 -0.09 5.14 21.19
C MET A 41 0.22 4.17 22.34
N THR A 42 -0.62 4.18 23.37
CA THR A 42 -0.64 3.13 24.39
C THR A 42 -1.13 1.80 23.81
N GLU A 43 -0.83 0.67 24.45
CA GLU A 43 -1.31 -0.65 24.01
C GLU A 43 -2.85 -0.71 23.95
N ARG A 44 -3.53 0.00 24.87
CA ARG A 44 -5.00 0.10 24.84
C ARG A 44 -5.50 0.82 23.60
N GLU A 45 -4.90 1.95 23.23
CA GLU A 45 -5.25 2.69 22.02
C GLU A 45 -4.97 1.90 20.74
N LYS A 46 -3.81 1.23 20.66
CA LYS A 46 -3.50 0.34 19.54
C LYS A 46 -4.58 -0.72 19.37
N ASN A 47 -4.99 -1.38 20.47
CA ASN A 47 -6.03 -2.42 20.46
C ASN A 47 -7.43 -1.90 20.12
N VAL A 48 -7.71 -0.61 20.33
CA VAL A 48 -8.97 0.00 19.86
C VAL A 48 -9.03 0.07 18.34
N PHE A 49 -7.93 0.45 17.69
CA PHE A 49 -7.88 0.73 16.26
C PHE A 49 -7.34 -0.42 15.39
N PHE A 50 -6.64 -1.38 16.02
CA PHE A 50 -6.00 -2.50 15.31
C PHE A 50 -6.15 -3.79 16.13
N ASP A 51 -6.42 -4.93 15.48
CA ASP A 51 -6.54 -6.21 16.16
C ASP A 51 -5.18 -6.91 16.29
N THR A 52 -4.49 -6.57 17.37
CA THR A 52 -3.14 -7.11 17.65
C THR A 52 -3.16 -8.61 17.93
N GLU A 53 -4.27 -9.14 18.46
CA GLU A 53 -4.40 -10.57 18.74
C GLU A 53 -4.56 -11.39 17.47
N LEU A 54 -5.45 -10.98 16.55
CA LEU A 54 -5.59 -11.63 15.25
C LEU A 54 -4.33 -11.50 14.41
N PHE A 55 -3.66 -10.34 14.46
CA PHE A 55 -2.36 -10.15 13.82
C PHE A 55 -1.34 -11.17 14.32
N CYS A 56 -1.20 -11.28 15.66
CA CYS A 56 -0.27 -12.21 16.28
C CYS A 56 -0.56 -13.66 15.89
N LYS A 57 -1.84 -14.06 15.83
CA LYS A 57 -2.25 -15.39 15.37
C LYS A 57 -1.88 -15.64 13.90
N ARG A 58 -1.99 -14.62 13.05
CA ARG A 58 -1.70 -14.74 11.62
C ARG A 58 -0.19 -14.78 11.32
N TYR A 59 0.58 -13.83 11.88
CA TYR A 59 1.98 -13.61 11.52
C TYR A 59 2.99 -14.25 12.49
N VAL A 60 2.51 -14.83 13.60
CA VAL A 60 3.34 -15.47 14.65
C VAL A 60 4.39 -14.50 15.22
N LYS A 61 4.09 -13.20 15.23
CA LYS A 61 4.93 -12.11 15.75
C LYS A 61 4.05 -11.00 16.32
N GLU A 62 4.60 -10.19 17.21
CA GLU A 62 3.96 -8.94 17.62
C GLU A 62 3.97 -7.92 16.48
N VAL A 63 2.90 -7.15 16.37
CA VAL A 63 2.83 -6.05 15.41
C VAL A 63 3.67 -4.87 15.88
N ARG A 64 4.45 -4.29 14.99
CA ARG A 64 5.22 -3.08 15.28
C ARG A 64 4.33 -1.83 15.18
N PRO A 65 4.57 -0.80 16.01
CA PRO A 65 3.83 0.46 15.92
C PRO A 65 3.81 1.07 14.52
N GLY A 66 4.93 0.99 13.78
CA GLY A 66 5.01 1.45 12.40
C GLY A 66 4.10 0.67 11.44
N GLU A 67 3.94 -0.64 11.63
CA GLU A 67 3.02 -1.48 10.83
C GLU A 67 1.56 -1.10 11.09
N ILE A 68 1.20 -0.82 12.36
CA ILE A 68 -0.13 -0.29 12.73
C ILE A 68 -0.36 1.06 12.07
N GLY A 69 0.59 1.99 12.22
CA GLY A 69 0.49 3.34 11.68
C GLY A 69 0.34 3.33 10.15
N CYS A 70 1.15 2.52 9.45
CA CYS A 70 1.05 2.34 8.00
C CYS A 70 -0.35 1.83 7.62
N THR A 71 -0.80 0.72 8.21
CA THR A 71 -2.14 0.16 7.89
C THR A 71 -3.26 1.15 8.13
N LEU A 72 -3.27 1.85 9.27
CA LEU A 72 -4.31 2.83 9.58
C LEU A 72 -4.26 4.05 8.65
N SER A 73 -3.08 4.43 8.16
CA SER A 73 -2.92 5.51 7.19
C SER A 73 -3.52 5.14 5.83
N HIS A 74 -3.29 3.91 5.35
CA HIS A 74 -3.93 3.41 4.14
C HIS A 74 -5.45 3.30 4.30
N GLN A 75 -5.95 2.88 5.47
CA GLN A 75 -7.38 2.87 5.79
C GLN A 75 -8.01 4.28 5.71
N LYS A 76 -7.28 5.34 6.11
CA LYS A 76 -7.75 6.74 5.93
C LYS A 76 -7.90 7.08 4.45
N CYS A 77 -6.94 6.69 3.61
CA CYS A 77 -7.02 6.93 2.16
C CYS A 77 -8.21 6.20 1.53
N TYR A 78 -8.47 4.96 1.93
CA TYR A 78 -9.63 4.18 1.44
C TYR A 78 -10.95 4.86 1.80
N ARG A 79 -11.11 5.33 3.06
CA ARG A 79 -12.31 6.06 3.48
C ARG A 79 -12.49 7.35 2.68
N LYS A 80 -11.43 8.14 2.50
CA LYS A 80 -11.47 9.37 1.69
C LYS A 80 -11.91 9.09 0.25
N LEU A 81 -11.42 8.03 -0.39
CA LEU A 81 -11.84 7.65 -1.73
C LEU A 81 -13.32 7.28 -1.77
N VAL A 82 -13.79 6.47 -0.83
CA VAL A 82 -15.19 6.03 -0.76
C VAL A 82 -16.15 7.20 -0.48
N GLU A 83 -15.75 8.14 0.35
CA GLU A 83 -16.51 9.35 0.68
C GLU A 83 -16.47 10.43 -0.42
N SER A 84 -15.48 10.37 -1.33
CA SER A 84 -15.33 11.31 -2.44
C SER A 84 -16.30 10.96 -3.60
N ARG A 85 -16.19 11.69 -4.71
CA ARG A 85 -16.86 11.35 -5.99
C ARG A 85 -15.95 10.60 -6.96
N ASP A 86 -14.68 10.44 -6.59
CA ASP A 86 -13.68 9.81 -7.46
C ASP A 86 -13.92 8.29 -7.55
N LYS A 87 -13.74 7.73 -8.73
CA LYS A 87 -13.87 6.28 -8.96
C LYS A 87 -12.63 5.50 -8.55
N TYR A 88 -11.48 6.15 -8.56
CA TYR A 88 -10.17 5.58 -8.22
C TYR A 88 -9.24 6.69 -7.71
N ALA A 89 -8.21 6.29 -6.99
CA ALA A 89 -7.18 7.19 -6.51
C ALA A 89 -5.80 6.52 -6.57
N LEU A 90 -4.78 7.35 -6.83
CA LEU A 90 -3.38 7.00 -6.61
C LEU A 90 -3.07 7.18 -5.13
N ILE A 91 -2.47 6.17 -4.49
CA ILE A 91 -1.98 6.23 -3.12
C ILE A 91 -0.47 6.16 -3.16
N LEU A 92 0.18 7.12 -2.51
CA LEU A 92 1.63 7.26 -2.43
C LEU A 92 2.11 7.37 -0.98
N GLU A 93 3.22 6.74 -0.67
CA GLU A 93 4.00 7.04 0.53
C GLU A 93 4.95 8.21 0.26
N ASP A 94 5.52 8.81 1.30
CA ASP A 94 6.26 10.08 1.22
C ASP A 94 7.77 9.90 0.90
N ASP A 95 8.16 8.72 0.45
CA ASP A 95 9.53 8.36 0.07
C ASP A 95 9.63 7.75 -1.34
N ILE A 96 8.69 8.08 -2.23
CA ILE A 96 8.70 7.57 -3.61
C ILE A 96 9.65 8.39 -4.51
N VAL A 97 10.19 7.70 -5.51
CA VAL A 97 10.95 8.29 -6.62
C VAL A 97 10.23 7.99 -7.93
N ILE A 98 10.10 9.02 -8.78
CA ILE A 98 9.52 8.84 -10.12
C ILE A 98 10.60 8.29 -11.05
N ARG A 99 10.37 7.09 -11.62
CA ARG A 99 11.29 6.45 -12.58
C ARG A 99 10.88 6.72 -14.02
N HIS A 100 9.58 6.72 -14.28
CA HIS A 100 9.01 6.91 -15.61
C HIS A 100 7.81 7.85 -15.57
N ASN A 101 7.60 8.58 -16.64
CA ASN A 101 6.43 9.45 -16.75
C ASN A 101 5.15 8.61 -16.82
N ILE A 102 4.32 8.70 -15.78
CA ILE A 102 3.05 7.98 -15.66
C ILE A 102 1.96 8.57 -16.57
N ASP A 103 2.07 9.85 -16.99
CA ASP A 103 1.04 10.59 -17.73
C ASP A 103 0.61 9.82 -18.98
N THR A 104 1.59 9.20 -19.65
CA THR A 104 1.33 8.46 -20.88
C THR A 104 0.48 7.21 -20.69
N LEU A 105 0.41 6.68 -19.47
CA LEU A 105 -0.34 5.46 -19.12
C LEU A 105 -1.65 5.74 -18.40
N VAL A 106 -1.88 6.98 -17.96
CA VAL A 106 -3.12 7.35 -17.25
C VAL A 106 -4.38 6.88 -17.98
N PRO A 107 -4.58 7.11 -19.29
CA PRO A 107 -5.80 6.70 -19.99
C PRO A 107 -6.01 5.17 -19.95
N GLU A 108 -4.94 4.40 -20.09
CA GLU A 108 -5.00 2.92 -20.07
C GLU A 108 -5.31 2.40 -18.65
N ILE A 109 -4.68 3.01 -17.63
CA ILE A 109 -4.92 2.67 -16.23
C ILE A 109 -6.36 3.01 -15.83
N GLU A 110 -6.85 4.19 -16.19
CA GLU A 110 -8.23 4.62 -15.93
C GLU A 110 -9.25 3.68 -16.55
N LYS A 111 -9.03 3.25 -17.79
CA LYS A 111 -9.87 2.26 -18.49
C LYS A 111 -9.89 0.91 -17.74
N LEU A 112 -8.75 0.49 -17.19
CA LEU A 112 -8.66 -0.75 -16.40
C LEU A 112 -9.39 -0.65 -15.06
N LEU A 113 -9.42 0.53 -14.44
CA LEU A 113 -10.03 0.77 -13.13
C LEU A 113 -11.50 1.18 -13.18
N ASN A 114 -12.00 1.58 -14.35
CA ASN A 114 -13.43 1.92 -14.53
C ASN A 114 -14.27 0.65 -14.69
N THR A 115 -14.46 -0.07 -13.61
CA THR A 115 -15.17 -1.36 -13.53
C THR A 115 -15.72 -1.55 -12.13
N ASP A 116 -16.77 -2.37 -11.97
CA ASP A 116 -17.35 -2.74 -10.68
C ASP A 116 -16.55 -3.86 -9.97
N GLU A 117 -15.52 -4.43 -10.62
CA GLU A 117 -14.63 -5.38 -9.96
C GLU A 117 -13.64 -4.63 -9.03
N PRO A 118 -13.44 -5.10 -7.79
CA PRO A 118 -12.39 -4.57 -6.91
C PRO A 118 -11.01 -4.75 -7.54
N ARG A 119 -10.32 -3.64 -7.87
CA ARG A 119 -9.01 -3.66 -8.55
C ARG A 119 -8.00 -2.76 -7.87
N VAL A 120 -6.75 -3.27 -7.84
CA VAL A 120 -5.56 -2.51 -7.47
C VAL A 120 -4.50 -2.71 -8.56
N ILE A 121 -3.81 -1.63 -8.93
CA ILE A 121 -2.68 -1.64 -9.86
C ILE A 121 -1.45 -1.11 -9.13
N LEU A 122 -0.49 -1.99 -8.85
CA LEU A 122 0.79 -1.64 -8.25
C LEU A 122 1.67 -0.92 -9.28
N LEU A 123 2.29 0.19 -8.88
CA LEU A 123 3.20 0.97 -9.71
C LEU A 123 4.65 0.80 -9.25
N SER A 124 4.84 0.24 -8.07
CA SER A 124 6.11 -0.08 -7.44
C SER A 124 5.94 -1.30 -6.52
N GLY A 125 7.03 -1.95 -6.16
CA GLY A 125 7.01 -3.08 -5.24
C GLY A 125 7.73 -4.32 -5.77
N TRP A 126 7.74 -5.38 -4.95
CA TRP A 126 8.24 -6.68 -5.33
C TRP A 126 7.05 -7.63 -5.45
N TYR A 127 6.94 -8.33 -6.59
CA TYR A 127 5.79 -9.18 -6.84
C TYR A 127 6.09 -10.41 -7.71
N TRP A 128 5.31 -11.46 -7.45
CA TRP A 128 5.19 -12.63 -8.31
C TRP A 128 3.92 -12.51 -9.14
N TYR A 129 4.02 -12.79 -10.44
CA TYR A 129 2.91 -12.64 -11.37
C TYR A 129 2.77 -13.83 -12.33
N LEU A 130 1.54 -14.01 -12.83
CA LEU A 130 1.12 -15.10 -13.70
C LEU A 130 0.87 -14.63 -15.14
N GLY A 131 1.92 -14.16 -15.81
CA GLY A 131 1.82 -13.65 -17.17
C GLY A 131 1.53 -12.16 -17.25
N THR A 132 1.73 -11.63 -18.45
CA THR A 132 1.65 -10.20 -18.75
C THR A 132 0.82 -9.95 -20.01
N LYS A 133 0.23 -8.76 -20.10
CA LYS A 133 -0.41 -8.24 -21.32
C LYS A 133 0.15 -6.85 -21.61
N THR A 134 0.62 -6.62 -22.83
CA THR A 134 1.04 -5.29 -23.29
C THR A 134 -0.15 -4.32 -23.23
N ILE A 135 0.05 -3.17 -22.61
CA ILE A 135 -0.96 -2.11 -22.49
C ILE A 135 -0.60 -0.91 -23.35
N LYS A 136 0.68 -0.57 -23.48
CA LYS A 136 1.15 0.51 -24.35
C LYS A 136 2.66 0.40 -24.57
N GLN A 137 3.12 0.45 -25.83
CA GLN A 137 4.55 0.37 -26.18
C GLN A 137 5.27 -0.75 -25.41
N HIS A 138 6.27 -0.39 -24.59
CA HIS A 138 7.06 -1.33 -23.77
C HIS A 138 6.45 -1.59 -22.38
N TYR A 139 5.25 -1.05 -22.08
CA TYR A 139 4.58 -1.28 -20.79
C TYR A 139 3.63 -2.46 -20.85
N CYS A 140 3.72 -3.29 -19.81
CA CYS A 140 2.87 -4.45 -19.64
C CYS A 140 2.10 -4.36 -18.34
N LEU A 141 0.88 -4.90 -18.32
CA LEU A 141 0.10 -5.18 -17.13
C LEU A 141 0.34 -6.65 -16.74
N ALA A 142 0.92 -6.88 -15.57
CA ALA A 142 1.12 -8.19 -14.99
C ALA A 142 -0.05 -8.55 -14.07
N ARG A 143 -0.53 -9.79 -14.10
CA ARG A 143 -1.48 -10.31 -13.13
C ARG A 143 -0.72 -10.80 -11.91
N VAL A 144 -0.82 -10.07 -10.79
CA VAL A 144 -0.03 -10.35 -9.59
C VAL A 144 -0.68 -11.45 -8.76
N TYR A 145 0.14 -12.40 -8.33
CA TYR A 145 -0.23 -13.47 -7.42
C TYR A 145 0.02 -13.09 -5.97
N ASP A 146 1.20 -12.52 -5.69
CA ASP A 146 1.61 -12.04 -4.38
C ASP A 146 2.57 -10.87 -4.54
N ALA A 147 2.61 -9.97 -3.56
CA ALA A 147 3.46 -8.78 -3.59
C ALA A 147 3.83 -8.33 -2.18
N PHE A 148 4.85 -7.46 -2.11
CA PHE A 148 5.28 -6.73 -0.93
C PHE A 148 5.40 -5.25 -1.24
N LEU A 149 5.30 -4.42 -0.19
CA LEU A 149 5.43 -2.97 -0.22
C LEU A 149 4.17 -2.26 -0.74
N THR A 150 3.97 -1.05 -0.25
CA THR A 150 2.77 -0.22 -0.51
C THR A 150 3.11 1.17 -1.01
N HIS A 151 4.35 1.41 -1.46
CA HIS A 151 4.86 2.76 -1.75
C HIS A 151 4.03 3.53 -2.77
N ALA A 152 3.52 2.84 -3.82
CA ALA A 152 2.73 3.45 -4.87
C ALA A 152 1.79 2.45 -5.55
N TYR A 153 0.50 2.73 -5.52
CA TYR A 153 -0.51 1.93 -6.21
C TYR A 153 -1.76 2.76 -6.51
N ILE A 154 -2.53 2.33 -7.50
CA ILE A 154 -3.85 2.90 -7.80
C ILE A 154 -4.91 1.89 -7.40
N ILE A 155 -5.94 2.36 -6.71
CA ILE A 155 -7.05 1.55 -6.20
C ILE A 155 -8.37 2.13 -6.69
N ASN A 156 -9.31 1.28 -7.13
CA ASN A 156 -10.66 1.74 -7.41
C ASN A 156 -11.52 1.74 -6.13
N ARG A 157 -12.66 2.43 -6.20
CA ARG A 157 -13.59 2.59 -5.08
C ARG A 157 -14.12 1.25 -4.56
N GLU A 158 -14.36 0.30 -5.44
CA GLU A 158 -14.85 -1.04 -5.12
C GLU A 158 -13.82 -1.80 -4.25
N ALA A 159 -12.54 -1.73 -4.61
CA ALA A 159 -11.49 -2.32 -3.80
C ALA A 159 -11.31 -1.56 -2.47
N ALA A 160 -11.35 -0.23 -2.50
CA ALA A 160 -11.26 0.57 -1.27
C ALA A 160 -12.41 0.24 -0.31
N SER A 161 -13.65 0.15 -0.81
CA SER A 161 -14.84 -0.22 -0.01
C SER A 161 -14.69 -1.60 0.62
N LEU A 162 -14.17 -2.57 -0.15
CA LEU A 162 -13.95 -3.93 0.31
C LEU A 162 -12.84 -4.02 1.39
N LEU A 163 -11.87 -3.10 1.36
CA LEU A 163 -10.72 -3.11 2.25
C LEU A 163 -10.87 -2.24 3.50
N ILE A 164 -11.92 -1.41 3.58
CA ILE A 164 -12.20 -0.64 4.80
C ILE A 164 -12.58 -1.59 5.92
N GLU A 165 -11.84 -1.50 7.03
CA GLU A 165 -12.11 -2.22 8.26
C GLU A 165 -12.11 -1.24 9.44
N GLN A 166 -13.00 -1.47 10.42
CA GLN A 166 -13.02 -0.66 11.64
C GLN A 166 -11.79 -0.97 12.50
N ARG A 167 -11.39 -2.24 12.52
CA ARG A 167 -10.29 -2.75 13.30
C ARG A 167 -9.48 -3.76 12.46
N PRO A 168 -8.60 -3.26 11.56
CA PRO A 168 -7.78 -4.12 10.73
C PRO A 168 -6.80 -4.94 11.56
N PHE A 169 -6.36 -6.08 11.01
CA PHE A 169 -5.42 -6.99 11.65
C PHE A 169 -4.32 -7.49 10.71
N ILE A 170 -4.21 -6.94 9.52
CA ILE A 170 -3.16 -7.27 8.54
C ILE A 170 -2.27 -6.05 8.32
N THR A 171 -1.04 -6.27 7.81
CA THR A 171 -0.23 -5.17 7.28
C THR A 171 -0.83 -4.64 5.99
N ALA A 172 -0.60 -3.35 5.70
CA ALA A 172 -1.10 -2.71 4.48
C ALA A 172 -0.61 -3.40 3.20
N ASP A 173 0.54 -4.08 3.26
CA ASP A 173 1.19 -4.79 2.17
C ASP A 173 0.96 -6.31 2.14
N ASP A 174 0.02 -6.85 2.92
CA ASP A 174 -0.38 -8.26 2.79
C ASP A 174 -1.26 -8.47 1.54
N TRP A 175 -0.65 -8.26 0.38
CA TRP A 175 -1.34 -8.34 -0.91
C TRP A 175 -1.90 -9.73 -1.20
N PHE A 176 -1.29 -10.77 -0.66
CA PHE A 176 -1.83 -12.12 -0.75
C PHE A 176 -3.20 -12.24 -0.07
N TYR A 177 -3.33 -11.71 1.14
CA TYR A 177 -4.60 -11.69 1.86
C TYR A 177 -5.62 -10.77 1.19
N ILE A 178 -5.19 -9.56 0.78
CA ILE A 178 -6.01 -8.60 0.06
C ILE A 178 -6.60 -9.23 -1.21
N ARG A 179 -5.79 -9.96 -1.97
CA ARG A 179 -6.26 -10.71 -3.14
C ARG A 179 -7.27 -11.80 -2.76
N LYS A 180 -7.07 -12.53 -1.64
CA LYS A 180 -8.03 -13.53 -1.13
C LYS A 180 -9.38 -12.93 -0.74
N LYS A 181 -9.43 -11.66 -0.36
CA LYS A 181 -10.69 -10.92 -0.14
C LYS A 181 -11.46 -10.63 -1.43
N GLY A 182 -10.91 -10.92 -2.59
CA GLY A 182 -11.55 -10.73 -3.89
C GLY A 182 -10.98 -9.59 -4.74
N VAL A 183 -9.99 -8.86 -4.25
CA VAL A 183 -9.31 -7.80 -5.03
C VAL A 183 -8.53 -8.42 -6.18
N LYS A 184 -8.74 -7.91 -7.40
CA LYS A 184 -7.93 -8.24 -8.57
C LYS A 184 -6.65 -7.38 -8.53
N LEU A 185 -5.51 -8.05 -8.35
CA LEU A 185 -4.23 -7.38 -8.20
C LEU A 185 -3.43 -7.43 -9.49
N TYR A 186 -3.01 -6.27 -9.95
CA TYR A 186 -2.17 -6.08 -11.14
C TYR A 186 -0.94 -5.25 -10.81
N ALA A 187 0.05 -5.25 -11.69
CA ALA A 187 1.21 -4.36 -11.63
C ALA A 187 1.59 -3.87 -13.03
N VAL A 188 2.11 -2.66 -13.11
CA VAL A 188 2.70 -2.13 -14.35
C VAL A 188 4.19 -2.49 -14.38
N LEU A 189 4.64 -2.98 -15.53
CA LEU A 189 6.04 -3.30 -15.82
C LEU A 189 6.54 -2.51 -17.04
N PRO A 190 7.76 -1.92 -17.01
CA PRO A 190 8.60 -1.73 -15.83
C PRO A 190 7.94 -0.85 -14.77
N HIS A 191 8.50 -0.81 -13.55
CA HIS A 191 8.00 0.04 -12.46
C HIS A 191 7.98 1.49 -12.88
N LEU A 192 6.87 2.19 -12.60
CA LEU A 192 6.75 3.63 -12.87
C LEU A 192 7.32 4.47 -11.74
N LEU A 193 7.18 3.97 -10.54
CA LEU A 193 7.63 4.58 -9.30
C LEU A 193 8.47 3.58 -8.51
N ASP A 194 9.28 4.06 -7.60
CA ASP A 194 10.11 3.24 -6.73
C ASP A 194 10.22 3.89 -5.35
N GLN A 195 10.77 3.19 -4.37
CA GLN A 195 11.14 3.78 -3.10
C GLN A 195 12.53 4.43 -3.21
N ASP A 196 12.77 5.48 -2.46
CA ASP A 196 14.10 6.05 -2.33
C ASP A 196 14.98 5.15 -1.45
N TRP A 197 15.96 4.49 -2.09
CA TRP A 197 16.96 3.64 -1.44
C TRP A 197 18.27 4.37 -1.19
N SER A 198 18.38 5.68 -1.46
CA SER A 198 19.62 6.46 -1.26
C SER A 198 20.04 6.52 0.21
N GLY A 199 19.09 6.28 1.13
CA GLY A 199 19.28 6.41 2.57
C GLY A 199 19.10 7.86 3.07
N GLU A 200 18.83 8.80 2.19
CA GLU A 200 18.52 10.19 2.55
C GLU A 200 17.20 10.27 3.33
N TYR A 201 16.23 9.40 2.98
CA TYR A 201 14.94 9.27 3.68
C TYR A 201 14.69 7.83 4.16
N PRO A 202 15.44 7.34 5.19
CA PRO A 202 15.33 5.95 5.64
C PRO A 202 13.92 5.63 6.17
N THR A 203 13.42 4.45 5.85
CA THR A 203 12.13 3.98 6.37
C THR A 203 12.17 3.85 7.90
N SER A 204 11.18 4.41 8.57
CA SER A 204 11.09 4.37 10.04
C SER A 204 10.66 3.01 10.60
N ILE A 205 10.04 2.16 9.79
CA ILE A 205 9.50 0.85 10.21
C ILE A 205 10.63 -0.16 10.45
N ASN A 206 11.66 -0.15 9.62
CA ASN A 206 12.77 -1.10 9.72
C ASN A 206 13.69 -0.86 10.93
N GLN A 207 13.59 0.28 11.59
CA GLN A 207 14.35 0.60 12.80
C GLN A 207 13.73 0.02 14.07
N GLU A 208 12.49 -0.50 14.00
CA GLU A 208 11.79 -1.08 15.13
C GLU A 208 12.18 -2.56 15.33
N GLU A 209 12.38 -2.99 16.58
CA GLU A 209 12.68 -4.38 16.91
C GLU A 209 11.52 -5.32 16.57
N LYS A 210 11.85 -6.51 16.03
CA LYS A 210 10.90 -7.58 15.78
C LYS A 210 10.72 -8.44 17.02
N LYS A 211 9.56 -8.35 17.68
CA LYS A 211 9.21 -9.17 18.84
C LYS A 211 8.33 -10.36 18.43
N ARG A 212 8.54 -11.51 19.06
CA ARG A 212 7.69 -12.70 18.89
C ARG A 212 6.48 -12.66 19.81
N CYS A 213 5.36 -13.21 19.36
CA CYS A 213 4.18 -13.31 20.22
C CYS A 213 4.43 -14.26 21.40
N PRO A 214 4.10 -13.84 22.63
CA PRO A 214 4.13 -14.73 23.79
C PRO A 214 3.18 -15.93 23.59
N GLY A 215 3.64 -17.14 23.92
CA GLY A 215 2.80 -18.34 23.98
C GLY A 215 2.54 -19.10 22.69
N LEU A 216 3.01 -18.64 21.52
CA LEU A 216 2.87 -19.35 20.24
C LEU A 216 4.07 -20.27 19.91
N TRP A 217 4.68 -20.85 20.90
CA TRP A 217 5.68 -21.90 20.71
C TRP A 217 5.00 -23.21 20.31
N LYS A 218 5.30 -23.69 19.09
CA LYS A 218 4.92 -24.94 18.44
C LYS A 218 3.68 -24.86 17.53
N ARG A 219 3.85 -24.28 16.33
CA ARG A 219 3.38 -24.90 15.10
C ARG A 219 4.45 -24.67 14.03
N LYS A 220 5.23 -25.71 13.72
CA LYS A 220 5.96 -25.78 12.46
C LYS A 220 4.90 -25.74 11.35
N ILE A 221 4.94 -24.69 10.56
CA ILE A 221 4.22 -24.70 9.27
C ILE A 221 5.13 -25.50 8.35
N GLU A 222 4.81 -26.77 8.13
CA GLU A 222 5.32 -27.52 7.00
C GLU A 222 4.70 -26.89 5.75
N ILE A 223 5.50 -26.11 5.03
CA ILE A 223 5.17 -25.70 3.67
C ILE A 223 5.42 -26.94 2.82
N CYS A 224 4.37 -27.71 2.56
CA CYS A 224 4.39 -28.75 1.54
C CYS A 224 4.51 -28.07 0.17
N PHE A 225 5.73 -28.04 -0.38
CA PHE A 225 5.93 -27.92 -1.81
C PHE A 225 5.54 -29.27 -2.42
N HIS A 226 4.37 -29.33 -3.06
CA HIS A 226 4.08 -30.40 -4.00
C HIS A 226 4.54 -29.94 -5.38
N SER A 227 5.54 -30.66 -5.87
CA SER A 227 6.10 -30.64 -7.22
C SER A 227 5.02 -30.83 -8.30
#